data_c0349af4d7439724712cfc9a164c8356
#
_entry.id   c0349af4d7439724712cfc9a164c8356
#
_cell.length_a   1.000
_cell.length_b   1.000
_cell.length_c   1.000
_cell.angle_alpha   90.00
_cell.angle_beta   90.00
_cell.angle_gamma   90.00
#
_symmetry.space_group_name_H-M   'P 1'
#
loop_
_entity.id
_entity.type
_entity.pdbx_description
1 polymer ?
#
loop_
_entity_poly.entity_id
_entity_poly.type
_entity_poly.pdbx_seq_one_letter_code
_entity_poly.pdbx_strand_id
1 'polypeptide(L)'
;MKCIDHKFPEPGHSYLDSDRDFAHIEKSVKATQNIYSVDEYQNIMTKSQRNHAPTVVRMADKFYNIKKLPSLLKLQNNTKATTGEKVAFRDKVKWIRVESFGHYLYKESHNESEPWKTVNLLSSSDGLMPEINITCRPQQKIPLRAAKVKDIQKQLAFIPDVYRGFYTGLTSVSDTAAASENDDYSDAEPESNQLQVF
;
A
#
# COMPACT_ATOMS: atom_id res chain seq x y z
N MET A 1 -9.62 22.18 -0.21
CA MET A 1 -9.97 20.89 -0.81
C MET A 1 -11.46 20.71 -0.64
N LYS A 2 -12.20 20.41 -1.71
CA LYS A 2 -13.67 20.37 -1.61
C LYS A 2 -14.18 19.02 -1.09
N CYS A 3 -13.69 17.91 -1.67
CA CYS A 3 -14.02 16.55 -1.21
C CYS A 3 -12.98 15.57 -1.73
N ILE A 4 -12.91 14.38 -1.13
CA ILE A 4 -12.17 13.22 -1.61
C ILE A 4 -13.20 12.11 -1.82
N ASP A 5 -13.26 11.58 -3.02
CA ASP A 5 -14.05 10.41 -3.37
C ASP A 5 -13.16 9.18 -3.53
N HIS A 6 -13.52 8.09 -2.86
CA HIS A 6 -12.91 6.79 -3.03
C HIS A 6 -13.98 5.80 -3.47
N LYS A 7 -13.89 5.32 -4.71
CA LYS A 7 -14.77 4.30 -5.27
C LYS A 7 -14.03 2.96 -5.27
N PHE A 8 -14.68 1.94 -4.73
CA PHE A 8 -14.15 0.57 -4.72
C PHE A 8 -14.59 -0.15 -5.99
N PRO A 9 -13.67 -0.73 -6.77
CA PRO A 9 -14.03 -1.53 -7.94
C PRO A 9 -14.91 -2.72 -7.56
N GLU A 10 -15.77 -3.15 -8.48
CA GLU A 10 -16.49 -4.41 -8.33
C GLU A 10 -15.54 -5.61 -8.47
N PRO A 11 -15.68 -6.66 -7.66
CA PRO A 11 -14.87 -7.87 -7.79
C PRO A 11 -14.99 -8.44 -9.22
N GLY A 12 -13.84 -8.75 -9.84
CA GLY A 12 -13.77 -9.22 -11.22
C GLY A 12 -13.81 -8.11 -12.29
N HIS A 13 -14.02 -6.85 -11.93
CA HIS A 13 -14.03 -5.69 -12.83
C HIS A 13 -12.99 -4.62 -12.45
N SER A 14 -11.84 -5.07 -11.94
CA SER A 14 -10.78 -4.20 -11.42
C SER A 14 -9.70 -3.81 -12.44
N TYR A 15 -10.01 -3.83 -13.74
CA TYR A 15 -9.08 -3.34 -14.77
C TYR A 15 -8.94 -1.84 -14.66
N LEU A 16 -7.88 -1.41 -13.99
CA LEU A 16 -7.50 -0.01 -13.91
C LEU A 16 -6.51 0.33 -15.04
N ASP A 17 -6.47 1.59 -15.44
CA ASP A 17 -5.47 2.06 -16.41
C ASP A 17 -4.03 1.78 -15.91
N SER A 18 -3.82 1.82 -14.59
CA SER A 18 -2.57 1.45 -13.95
C SER A 18 -2.15 0.00 -14.22
N ASP A 19 -3.08 -0.95 -14.37
CA ASP A 19 -2.75 -2.36 -14.65
C ASP A 19 -2.08 -2.49 -16.02
N ARG A 20 -2.53 -1.72 -17.00
CA ARG A 20 -1.89 -1.64 -18.32
C ARG A 20 -0.49 -1.04 -18.24
N ASP A 21 -0.32 0.00 -17.42
CA ASP A 21 0.99 0.63 -17.23
C ASP A 21 1.96 -0.33 -16.53
N PHE A 22 1.50 -1.06 -15.52
CA PHE A 22 2.29 -2.12 -14.89
C PHE A 22 2.65 -3.23 -15.86
N ALA A 23 1.75 -3.65 -16.75
CA ALA A 23 2.04 -4.65 -17.76
C ALA A 23 3.16 -4.20 -18.73
N HIS A 24 3.22 -2.91 -19.10
CA HIS A 24 4.30 -2.36 -19.92
C HIS A 24 5.65 -2.39 -19.17
N ILE A 25 5.65 -2.00 -17.88
CA ILE A 25 6.83 -2.08 -17.03
C ILE A 25 7.31 -3.53 -16.92
N GLU A 26 6.41 -4.47 -16.59
CA GLU A 26 6.74 -5.88 -16.44
C GLU A 26 7.31 -6.48 -17.73
N LYS A 27 6.75 -6.14 -18.89
CA LYS A 27 7.27 -6.55 -20.19
C LYS A 27 8.72 -6.06 -20.40
N SER A 28 8.99 -4.81 -20.04
CA SER A 28 10.33 -4.23 -20.16
C SER A 28 11.33 -4.87 -19.20
N VAL A 29 10.90 -5.17 -17.98
CA VAL A 29 11.70 -5.88 -16.98
C VAL A 29 12.02 -7.30 -17.46
N LYS A 30 11.03 -8.07 -17.96
CA LYS A 30 11.22 -9.41 -18.51
C LYS A 30 12.13 -9.45 -19.74
N ALA A 31 12.15 -8.39 -20.54
CA ALA A 31 13.05 -8.28 -21.70
C ALA A 31 14.50 -7.96 -21.31
N THR A 32 14.75 -7.55 -20.07
CA THR A 32 16.10 -7.23 -19.57
C THR A 32 16.70 -8.48 -18.93
N GLN A 33 17.83 -8.93 -19.44
CA GLN A 33 18.46 -10.19 -19.03
C GLN A 33 18.86 -10.18 -17.54
N ASN A 34 19.46 -9.10 -17.06
CA ASN A 34 19.92 -8.95 -15.68
C ASN A 34 19.67 -7.53 -15.19
N ILE A 35 19.26 -7.42 -13.91
CA ILE A 35 19.05 -6.15 -13.21
C ILE A 35 19.76 -6.28 -11.88
N TYR A 36 20.82 -5.49 -11.68
CA TYR A 36 21.68 -5.60 -10.50
C TYR A 36 21.48 -4.46 -9.49
N SER A 37 20.79 -3.40 -9.86
CA SER A 37 20.58 -2.25 -8.96
C SER A 37 19.18 -1.69 -9.03
N VAL A 38 18.80 -0.96 -7.98
CA VAL A 38 17.53 -0.21 -7.94
C VAL A 38 17.51 0.87 -9.03
N ASP A 39 18.65 1.49 -9.32
CA ASP A 39 18.74 2.53 -10.35
C ASP A 39 18.50 1.98 -11.74
N GLU A 40 19.02 0.78 -12.06
CA GLU A 40 18.72 0.10 -13.32
C GLU A 40 17.24 -0.21 -13.44
N TYR A 41 16.63 -0.75 -12.38
CA TYR A 41 15.20 -1.02 -12.35
C TYR A 41 14.37 0.24 -12.59
N GLN A 42 14.71 1.36 -11.93
CA GLN A 42 14.04 2.65 -12.14
C GLN A 42 14.20 3.17 -13.58
N ASN A 43 15.36 2.99 -14.18
CA ASN A 43 15.62 3.36 -15.57
C ASN A 43 14.75 2.54 -16.54
N ILE A 44 14.57 1.23 -16.28
CA ILE A 44 13.70 0.38 -17.07
C ILE A 44 12.25 0.85 -16.95
N MET A 45 11.78 1.14 -15.73
CA MET A 45 10.43 1.66 -15.50
C MET A 45 10.20 2.95 -16.30
N THR A 46 11.09 3.93 -16.16
CA THR A 46 10.98 5.23 -16.84
C THR A 46 10.95 5.09 -18.37
N LYS A 47 11.67 4.09 -18.92
CA LYS A 47 11.77 3.86 -20.35
C LYS A 47 10.71 2.88 -20.90
N SER A 48 9.87 2.31 -20.05
CA SER A 48 8.90 1.26 -20.43
C SER A 48 7.85 1.73 -21.41
N GLN A 49 7.56 3.03 -21.45
CA GLN A 49 6.61 3.64 -22.38
C GLN A 49 7.20 4.89 -23.02
N ARG A 50 6.96 5.08 -24.33
CA ARG A 50 7.50 6.25 -25.08
C ARG A 50 6.63 7.50 -24.90
N ASN A 51 5.30 7.35 -24.97
CA ASN A 51 4.37 8.48 -25.01
C ASN A 51 3.90 8.93 -23.61
N HIS A 52 3.90 8.03 -22.64
CA HIS A 52 3.46 8.29 -21.27
C HIS A 52 4.46 7.67 -20.28
N ALA A 53 5.69 8.17 -20.31
CA ALA A 53 6.74 7.64 -19.45
C ALA A 53 6.33 7.72 -17.97
N PRO A 54 6.40 6.61 -17.21
CA PRO A 54 6.10 6.62 -15.78
C PRO A 54 7.04 7.56 -15.03
N THR A 55 6.50 8.31 -14.08
CA THR A 55 7.30 9.11 -13.15
C THR A 55 7.69 8.25 -11.97
N VAL A 56 8.97 7.98 -11.78
CA VAL A 56 9.50 7.22 -10.66
C VAL A 56 9.85 8.16 -9.52
N VAL A 57 9.21 8.00 -8.38
CA VAL A 57 9.47 8.79 -7.16
C VAL A 57 10.10 7.91 -6.10
N ARG A 58 11.30 8.26 -5.64
CA ARG A 58 11.89 7.63 -4.47
C ARG A 58 11.17 8.07 -3.21
N MET A 59 10.65 7.12 -2.46
CA MET A 59 9.92 7.35 -1.22
C MET A 59 10.82 7.38 0.03
N ALA A 60 12.16 7.34 -0.16
CA ALA A 60 13.09 7.59 0.93
C ALA A 60 12.67 8.87 1.68
N ASP A 61 12.74 8.90 2.98
CA ASP A 61 12.36 10.04 3.84
C ASP A 61 10.90 10.54 3.72
N LYS A 62 10.04 9.78 3.02
CA LYS A 62 8.61 10.14 2.82
C LYS A 62 7.63 9.21 3.51
N PHE A 63 8.13 8.29 4.35
CA PHE A 63 7.27 7.42 5.14
C PHE A 63 7.01 8.05 6.51
N TYR A 64 5.75 8.30 6.82
CA TYR A 64 5.33 8.91 8.07
C TYR A 64 4.79 7.87 9.05
N ASN A 65 4.92 8.13 10.34
CA ASN A 65 4.37 7.27 11.37
C ASN A 65 2.88 7.57 11.58
N ILE A 66 2.04 6.87 10.83
CA ILE A 66 0.59 7.06 10.88
C ILE A 66 -0.12 6.21 11.94
N LYS A 67 0.56 5.27 12.62
CA LYS A 67 -0.08 4.37 13.61
C LYS A 67 -0.79 5.13 14.74
N LYS A 68 -0.24 6.26 15.18
CA LYS A 68 -0.83 7.10 16.23
C LYS A 68 -1.83 8.14 15.73
N LEU A 69 -2.01 8.23 14.40
CA LEU A 69 -2.84 9.27 13.80
C LEU A 69 -4.30 9.27 14.31
N PRO A 70 -5.00 8.12 14.43
CA PRO A 70 -6.37 8.11 14.94
C PRO A 70 -6.48 8.67 16.37
N SER A 71 -5.52 8.34 17.24
CA SER A 71 -5.48 8.85 18.62
C SER A 71 -5.21 10.36 18.67
N LEU A 72 -4.28 10.84 17.84
CA LEU A 72 -3.95 12.27 17.74
C LEU A 72 -5.13 13.07 17.21
N LEU A 73 -5.88 12.50 16.27
CA LEU A 73 -7.08 13.08 15.70
C LEU A 73 -8.32 12.94 16.61
N LYS A 74 -8.20 12.21 17.74
CA LYS A 74 -9.33 11.88 18.64
C LYS A 74 -10.50 11.23 17.90
N LEU A 75 -10.20 10.42 16.88
CA LEU A 75 -11.20 9.70 16.11
C LEU A 75 -11.63 8.43 16.83
N GLN A 76 -12.92 8.13 16.78
CA GLN A 76 -13.49 6.85 17.24
C GLN A 76 -13.49 5.82 16.11
N ASN A 77 -13.32 4.57 16.49
CA ASN A 77 -13.59 3.46 15.58
C ASN A 77 -15.12 3.20 15.55
N ASN A 78 -15.83 4.05 14.85
CA ASN A 78 -17.28 3.94 14.76
C ASN A 78 -17.67 3.07 13.55
N THR A 79 -18.39 1.99 13.82
CA THR A 79 -18.89 1.04 12.83
C THR A 79 -20.38 1.22 12.53
N LYS A 80 -21.01 2.30 13.02
CA LYS A 80 -22.43 2.58 12.82
C LYS A 80 -22.63 3.90 12.09
N ALA A 81 -23.57 3.91 11.17
CA ALA A 81 -24.08 5.14 10.57
C ALA A 81 -24.84 5.97 11.59
N THR A 82 -25.08 7.25 11.32
CA THR A 82 -25.87 8.14 12.16
C THR A 82 -27.32 7.67 12.33
N THR A 83 -27.80 6.84 11.41
CA THR A 83 -29.11 6.14 11.50
C THR A 83 -29.14 4.97 12.49
N GLY A 84 -27.98 4.60 13.08
CA GLY A 84 -27.83 3.44 13.97
C GLY A 84 -27.55 2.13 13.24
N GLU A 85 -27.62 2.09 11.91
CA GLU A 85 -27.33 0.91 11.09
C GLU A 85 -25.83 0.57 11.14
N LYS A 86 -25.52 -0.72 11.27
CA LYS A 86 -24.13 -1.20 11.22
C LYS A 86 -23.58 -1.11 9.78
N VAL A 87 -22.44 -0.47 9.63
CA VAL A 87 -21.75 -0.35 8.33
C VAL A 87 -21.02 -1.66 8.03
N ALA A 88 -21.47 -2.39 7.01
CA ALA A 88 -20.77 -3.56 6.48
C ALA A 88 -19.68 -3.09 5.49
N PHE A 89 -18.63 -2.48 6.03
CA PHE A 89 -17.60 -1.77 5.24
C PHE A 89 -16.99 -2.65 4.16
N ARG A 90 -16.58 -3.87 4.51
CA ARG A 90 -15.89 -4.78 3.59
C ARG A 90 -16.81 -5.31 2.47
N ASP A 91 -18.08 -5.58 2.82
CA ASP A 91 -18.95 -6.34 1.93
C ASP A 91 -19.87 -5.44 1.09
N LYS A 92 -20.27 -4.29 1.63
CA LYS A 92 -21.32 -3.47 1.01
C LYS A 92 -20.85 -2.10 0.55
N VAL A 93 -19.87 -1.47 1.23
CA VAL A 93 -19.46 -0.11 0.86
C VAL A 93 -18.77 -0.09 -0.49
N LYS A 94 -19.33 0.67 -1.43
CA LYS A 94 -18.81 0.82 -2.80
C LYS A 94 -18.21 2.19 -3.06
N TRP A 95 -18.64 3.19 -2.30
CA TRP A 95 -18.18 4.56 -2.49
C TRP A 95 -18.11 5.29 -1.15
N ILE A 96 -16.96 5.91 -0.86
CA ILE A 96 -16.74 6.76 0.30
C ILE A 96 -16.46 8.17 -0.18
N ARG A 97 -17.02 9.14 0.53
CA ARG A 97 -16.74 10.55 0.35
C ARG A 97 -16.34 11.20 1.66
N VAL A 98 -15.25 11.94 1.66
CA VAL A 98 -14.79 12.76 2.77
C VAL A 98 -14.85 14.23 2.34
N GLU A 99 -15.70 15.02 2.99
CA GLU A 99 -15.89 16.45 2.71
C GLU A 99 -15.32 17.31 3.83
N SER A 100 -15.29 16.80 5.05
CA SER A 100 -14.81 17.50 6.21
C SER A 100 -14.22 16.54 7.25
N PHE A 101 -13.54 17.12 8.22
CA PHE A 101 -12.92 16.38 9.30
C PHE A 101 -13.96 15.71 10.21
N GLY A 102 -13.68 14.48 10.62
CA GLY A 102 -14.41 13.77 11.66
C GLY A 102 -15.64 12.99 11.20
N HIS A 103 -16.00 13.02 9.94
CA HIS A 103 -17.02 12.16 9.40
C HIS A 103 -16.77 11.79 7.94
N TYR A 104 -17.38 10.71 7.49
CA TYR A 104 -17.39 10.33 6.09
C TYR A 104 -18.82 9.95 5.67
N LEU A 105 -19.07 10.12 4.40
CA LEU A 105 -20.28 9.70 3.71
C LEU A 105 -19.99 8.40 2.95
N TYR A 106 -20.97 7.52 2.85
CA TYR A 106 -20.78 6.30 2.04
C TYR A 106 -22.07 5.91 1.31
N LYS A 107 -21.88 5.14 0.25
CA LYS A 107 -22.93 4.45 -0.50
C LYS A 107 -22.60 2.98 -0.67
N GLU A 108 -23.63 2.17 -0.80
CA GLU A 108 -23.51 0.72 -1.04
C GLU A 108 -23.60 0.37 -2.54
N SER A 109 -23.71 1.38 -3.40
CA SER A 109 -23.66 1.27 -4.85
C SER A 109 -22.87 2.40 -5.50
N HIS A 110 -22.64 2.30 -6.81
CA HIS A 110 -22.07 3.38 -7.62
C HIS A 110 -23.14 4.32 -8.20
N ASN A 111 -24.41 4.13 -7.85
CA ASN A 111 -25.50 4.98 -8.32
C ASN A 111 -25.42 6.38 -7.68
N GLU A 112 -25.33 7.41 -8.52
CA GLU A 112 -25.23 8.79 -8.07
C GLU A 112 -26.52 9.28 -7.39
N SER A 113 -27.68 8.73 -7.78
CA SER A 113 -28.98 9.09 -7.22
C SER A 113 -29.27 8.47 -5.84
N GLU A 114 -28.48 7.51 -5.39
CA GLU A 114 -28.62 6.93 -4.06
C GLU A 114 -28.25 7.95 -2.98
N PRO A 115 -29.03 8.07 -1.89
CA PRO A 115 -28.71 9.00 -0.82
C PRO A 115 -27.44 8.56 -0.06
N TRP A 116 -26.65 9.55 0.36
CA TRP A 116 -25.48 9.32 1.19
C TRP A 116 -25.87 8.92 2.60
N LYS A 117 -25.21 7.89 3.13
CA LYS A 117 -25.26 7.54 4.56
C LYS A 117 -24.02 8.14 5.25
N THR A 118 -24.18 8.65 6.47
CA THR A 118 -23.11 9.34 7.20
C THR A 118 -22.62 8.52 8.37
N VAL A 119 -21.30 8.51 8.59
CA VAL A 119 -20.65 7.96 9.78
C VAL A 119 -19.88 9.07 10.47
N ASN A 120 -20.17 9.26 11.76
CA ASN A 120 -19.45 10.21 12.60
C ASN A 120 -18.30 9.49 13.32
N LEU A 121 -17.10 10.03 13.21
CA LEU A 121 -15.88 9.52 13.83
C LEU A 121 -15.42 10.37 15.03
N LEU A 122 -16.08 11.48 15.32
CA LEU A 122 -15.71 12.35 16.44
C LEU A 122 -16.27 11.83 17.75
N SER A 123 -15.46 11.89 18.80
CA SER A 123 -15.88 11.60 20.19
C SER A 123 -16.55 12.80 20.88
N SER A 124 -16.29 14.01 20.39
CA SER A 124 -16.85 15.26 20.91
C SER A 124 -17.35 16.16 19.78
N SER A 125 -18.25 17.08 20.11
CA SER A 125 -18.92 17.97 19.15
C SER A 125 -18.06 19.12 18.60
N ASP A 126 -16.84 19.28 19.08
CA ASP A 126 -16.05 20.50 18.79
C ASP A 126 -15.50 20.57 17.37
N GLY A 127 -15.57 19.47 16.60
CA GLY A 127 -15.39 19.42 15.13
C GLY A 127 -14.12 20.04 14.54
N LEU A 128 -13.24 20.59 15.35
CA LEU A 128 -12.01 21.22 14.88
C LEU A 128 -10.90 20.17 14.72
N MET A 129 -10.28 20.18 13.54
CA MET A 129 -9.11 19.37 13.30
C MET A 129 -7.95 19.85 14.17
N PRO A 130 -7.39 19.01 15.05
CA PRO A 130 -6.24 19.40 15.85
C PRO A 130 -5.02 19.63 14.95
N GLU A 131 -4.12 20.51 15.38
CA GLU A 131 -2.81 20.61 14.75
C GLU A 131 -2.02 19.32 14.98
N ILE A 132 -1.58 18.69 13.88
CA ILE A 132 -0.92 17.41 13.94
C ILE A 132 0.48 17.53 13.38
N ASN A 133 1.44 17.19 14.22
CA ASN A 133 2.83 17.06 13.79
C ASN A 133 3.16 15.57 13.57
N ILE A 134 3.17 15.16 12.30
CA ILE A 134 3.50 13.78 11.91
C ILE A 134 5.00 13.71 11.64
N THR A 135 5.71 12.90 12.42
CA THR A 135 7.14 12.68 12.21
C THR A 135 7.39 11.65 11.11
N CYS A 136 8.39 11.90 10.30
CA CYS A 136 8.88 10.92 9.34
C CYS A 136 9.47 9.71 10.09
N ARG A 137 9.28 8.50 9.57
CA ARG A 137 9.96 7.31 10.10
C ARG A 137 11.45 7.42 9.81
N PRO A 138 12.32 7.20 10.82
CA PRO A 138 13.75 7.14 10.57
C PRO A 138 14.03 6.01 9.57
N GLN A 139 14.88 6.28 8.59
CA GLN A 139 15.34 5.28 7.63
C GLN A 139 16.32 4.32 8.32
N GLN A 140 15.78 3.32 8.98
CA GLN A 140 16.60 2.19 9.40
C GLN A 140 16.64 1.17 8.28
N LYS A 141 17.85 0.71 7.92
CA LYS A 141 17.99 -0.45 7.04
C LYS A 141 17.31 -1.63 7.74
N ILE A 142 16.26 -2.16 7.14
CA ILE A 142 15.59 -3.34 7.67
C ILE A 142 16.52 -4.53 7.46
N PRO A 143 16.97 -5.19 8.53
CA PRO A 143 17.86 -6.33 8.40
C PRO A 143 17.11 -7.52 7.79
N LEU A 144 17.80 -8.28 6.96
CA LEU A 144 17.24 -9.47 6.32
C LEU A 144 17.39 -10.70 7.21
N ARG A 145 16.59 -11.74 6.98
CA ARG A 145 16.78 -13.05 7.61
C ARG A 145 18.16 -13.60 7.22
N ALA A 146 18.84 -14.25 8.17
CA ALA A 146 20.20 -14.77 7.95
C ALA A 146 20.28 -15.76 6.78
N ALA A 147 19.28 -16.62 6.62
CA ALA A 147 19.17 -17.54 5.47
C ALA A 147 19.15 -16.78 4.13
N LYS A 148 18.37 -15.68 4.04
CA LYS A 148 18.31 -14.85 2.84
C LYS A 148 19.63 -14.19 2.49
N VAL A 149 20.34 -13.65 3.50
CA VAL A 149 21.66 -13.05 3.31
C VAL A 149 22.65 -14.09 2.80
N LYS A 150 22.65 -15.29 3.39
CA LYS A 150 23.50 -16.41 2.97
C LYS A 150 23.24 -16.81 1.50
N ASP A 151 21.98 -16.85 1.07
CA ASP A 151 21.64 -17.16 -0.32
C ASP A 151 22.08 -16.08 -1.30
N ILE A 152 21.92 -14.80 -0.93
CA ILE A 152 22.43 -13.67 -1.71
C ILE A 152 23.96 -13.76 -1.83
N GLN A 153 24.65 -14.05 -0.73
CA GLN A 153 26.13 -14.18 -0.72
C GLN A 153 26.63 -15.27 -1.68
N LYS A 154 25.93 -16.41 -1.80
CA LYS A 154 26.28 -17.46 -2.78
C LYS A 154 26.17 -16.94 -4.23
N GLN A 155 25.32 -15.97 -4.49
CA GLN A 155 25.10 -15.41 -5.82
C GLN A 155 26.09 -14.27 -6.17
N LEU A 156 26.89 -13.80 -5.22
CA LEU A 156 27.84 -12.70 -5.45
C LEU A 156 28.81 -12.97 -6.60
N ALA A 157 29.16 -14.23 -6.86
CA ALA A 157 30.05 -14.63 -7.97
C ALA A 157 29.46 -14.26 -9.34
N PHE A 158 28.13 -14.17 -9.45
CA PHE A 158 27.41 -13.84 -10.70
C PHE A 158 27.09 -12.35 -10.82
N ILE A 159 27.40 -11.56 -9.79
CA ILE A 159 27.13 -10.12 -9.77
C ILE A 159 28.40 -9.37 -10.16
N PRO A 160 28.32 -8.45 -11.15
CA PRO A 160 29.47 -7.63 -11.52
C PRO A 160 30.03 -6.83 -10.34
N ASP A 161 31.35 -6.66 -10.27
CA ASP A 161 32.07 -6.09 -9.13
C ASP A 161 31.54 -4.71 -8.71
N VAL A 162 31.11 -3.91 -9.68
CA VAL A 162 30.58 -2.54 -9.47
C VAL A 162 29.31 -2.54 -8.60
N TYR A 163 28.54 -3.63 -8.60
CA TYR A 163 27.29 -3.76 -7.81
C TYR A 163 27.45 -4.54 -6.52
N ARG A 164 28.54 -5.29 -6.32
CA ARG A 164 28.76 -6.16 -5.15
C ARG A 164 28.72 -5.42 -3.82
N GLY A 165 29.17 -4.17 -3.79
CA GLY A 165 29.19 -3.35 -2.58
C GLY A 165 27.82 -3.20 -1.91
N PHE A 166 26.73 -3.11 -2.69
CA PHE A 166 25.38 -3.06 -2.17
C PHE A 166 25.00 -4.36 -1.45
N TYR A 167 25.31 -5.51 -2.03
CA TYR A 167 24.92 -6.83 -1.52
C TYR A 167 25.78 -7.28 -0.33
N THR A 168 27.04 -6.91 -0.30
CA THR A 168 27.95 -7.20 0.84
C THR A 168 27.63 -6.36 2.07
N GLY A 169 27.03 -5.18 1.89
CA GLY A 169 26.60 -4.29 2.97
C GLY A 169 25.25 -4.65 3.61
N LEU A 170 24.63 -5.78 3.24
CA LEU A 170 23.36 -6.21 3.83
C LEU A 170 23.58 -6.75 5.25
N THR A 171 22.74 -6.29 6.18
CA THR A 171 22.74 -6.73 7.57
C THR A 171 21.74 -7.86 7.77
N SER A 172 22.03 -8.79 8.69
CA SER A 172 21.14 -9.90 9.01
C SER A 172 20.71 -9.88 10.46
N VAL A 173 19.53 -10.43 10.73
CA VAL A 173 19.05 -10.83 12.07
C VAL A 173 18.90 -12.34 12.13
N SER A 174 18.93 -12.90 13.35
CA SER A 174 18.60 -14.31 13.56
C SER A 174 17.17 -14.61 13.10
N ASP A 175 16.94 -15.80 12.55
CA ASP A 175 15.62 -16.19 12.07
C ASP A 175 14.53 -16.13 13.13
N THR A 176 14.90 -16.32 14.41
CA THR A 176 14.00 -16.17 15.57
C THR A 176 13.58 -14.72 15.85
N ALA A 177 14.45 -13.75 15.63
CA ALA A 177 14.12 -12.33 15.83
C ALA A 177 13.26 -11.76 14.69
N ALA A 178 13.43 -12.28 13.49
CA ALA A 178 12.63 -11.86 12.33
C ALA A 178 11.17 -12.35 12.37
N ALA A 179 10.87 -13.41 13.13
CA ALA A 179 9.52 -13.93 13.30
C ALA A 179 8.64 -13.01 14.19
N SER A 180 9.23 -12.34 15.17
CA SER A 180 8.48 -11.48 16.11
C SER A 180 8.05 -10.11 15.54
N GLU A 181 8.65 -9.65 14.43
CA GLU A 181 8.29 -8.38 13.79
C GLU A 181 7.29 -8.53 12.64
N ASN A 182 7.05 -9.75 12.14
CA ASN A 182 6.19 -10.01 10.97
C ASN A 182 4.76 -10.46 11.31
N ASP A 183 4.37 -10.59 12.58
CA ASP A 183 3.00 -10.98 12.95
C ASP A 183 1.91 -9.92 12.64
N ASP A 184 2.31 -8.74 12.15
CA ASP A 184 1.38 -7.65 11.80
C ASP A 184 0.99 -7.63 10.29
N TYR A 185 1.51 -8.58 9.48
CA TYR A 185 1.19 -8.73 8.05
C TYR A 185 0.90 -10.21 7.71
N SER A 186 -0.14 -10.76 8.29
CA SER A 186 -0.73 -11.98 7.75
C SER A 186 -1.64 -11.59 6.57
N ASP A 187 -1.08 -11.49 5.38
CA ASP A 187 -1.84 -11.63 4.15
C ASP A 187 -2.30 -13.10 4.08
N ALA A 188 -3.48 -13.35 4.59
CA ALA A 188 -4.19 -14.59 4.29
C ALA A 188 -4.53 -14.54 2.80
N GLU A 189 -3.73 -15.20 1.98
CA GLU A 189 -4.12 -15.48 0.59
C GLU A 189 -5.43 -16.25 0.62
N PRO A 190 -6.45 -15.84 -0.18
CA PRO A 190 -7.67 -16.63 -0.30
C PRO A 190 -7.31 -17.96 -0.95
N GLU A 191 -7.63 -19.07 -0.26
CA GLU A 191 -7.49 -20.42 -0.80
C GLU A 191 -8.11 -20.47 -2.20
N SER A 192 -7.28 -20.80 -3.19
CA SER A 192 -7.70 -21.02 -4.57
C SER A 192 -8.64 -22.23 -4.60
N ASN A 193 -9.94 -21.97 -4.72
CA ASN A 193 -10.92 -23.00 -5.03
C ASN A 193 -10.53 -23.67 -6.35
N GLN A 194 -10.12 -24.93 -6.26
CA GLN A 194 -9.94 -25.81 -7.40
C GLN A 194 -11.25 -25.90 -8.18
N LEU A 195 -11.27 -25.29 -9.36
CA LEU A 195 -12.30 -25.55 -10.36
C LEU A 195 -12.20 -27.02 -10.79
N GLN A 196 -13.13 -27.85 -10.29
CA GLN A 196 -13.40 -29.14 -10.90
C GLN A 196 -14.07 -28.88 -12.25
N VAL A 197 -13.35 -29.25 -13.30
CA VAL A 197 -13.86 -29.31 -14.68
C VAL A 197 -14.68 -30.59 -14.81
N PHE A 198 -15.95 -30.45 -15.10
CA PHE A 198 -16.78 -31.49 -15.71
C PHE A 198 -16.95 -31.18 -17.20
#